data_1eb60f1f1b3ca848b42bf11ec2ba0dfb
#
_entry.id   1eb60f1f1b3ca848b42bf11ec2ba0dfb
#
_cell.length_a   1.000
_cell.length_b   1.000
_cell.length_c   1.000
_cell.angle_alpha   90.00
_cell.angle_beta   90.00
_cell.angle_gamma   90.00
#
_symmetry.space_group_name_H-M   'P 1'
#
loop_
_entity.id
_entity.type
_entity.pdbx_description
1 polymer ?
#
loop_
_entity_poly.entity_id
_entity_poly.type
_entity_poly.pdbx_seq_one_letter_code
_entity_poly.pdbx_strand_id
1 'polypeptide(L)'
;MQPDLLDLHVLHHFRTRSPLTHCMTNDVVQTFTANVLLALGASPAMVIEAEEAEQFAAIADALLVNVGTLTAPRAQSMRRAIESAVAAGKPWTLDPVAVGALAFRTRFCHQILALKPAAIRGNASEILALAGMSAGGRGVDTTDTAASAVPAAQALARQINTIVVVTGEVDYITDGQRTRTVTGGDPLMTRVVGTGCALSAVVAASCSLPGDRLDNIAAACGWMKRAGTVAVAHSRGPGSFASAFLDALYTLEEQA
;
A
#
# COMPACT_ATOMS: atom_id res chain seq x y z
N MET A 1 10.97 -20.57 -6.21
CA MET A 1 9.52 -20.59 -6.55
C MET A 1 9.42 -19.92 -7.91
N GLN A 2 8.92 -20.61 -8.93
CA GLN A 2 8.74 -19.98 -10.25
C GLN A 2 7.74 -18.83 -10.11
N PRO A 3 7.99 -17.67 -10.74
CA PRO A 3 7.05 -16.57 -10.75
C PRO A 3 5.73 -17.04 -11.37
N ASP A 4 4.63 -16.61 -10.77
CA ASP A 4 3.32 -16.83 -11.39
C ASP A 4 3.30 -16.04 -12.72
N LEU A 5 2.89 -16.70 -13.81
CA LEU A 5 2.77 -16.04 -15.12
C LEU A 5 1.84 -14.81 -15.07
N LEU A 6 0.86 -14.83 -14.15
CA LEU A 6 -0.01 -13.69 -13.90
C LEU A 6 0.78 -12.49 -13.35
N ASP A 7 1.68 -12.71 -12.39
CA ASP A 7 2.49 -11.66 -11.79
C ASP A 7 3.37 -10.94 -12.82
N LEU A 8 3.97 -11.68 -13.76
CA LEU A 8 4.81 -11.12 -14.82
C LEU A 8 3.99 -10.34 -15.85
N HIS A 9 2.82 -10.82 -16.20
CA HIS A 9 1.91 -10.11 -17.11
C HIS A 9 1.45 -8.78 -16.52
N VAL A 10 1.08 -8.78 -15.23
CA VAL A 10 0.70 -7.55 -14.53
C VAL A 10 1.89 -6.60 -14.39
N LEU A 11 3.11 -7.11 -14.11
CA LEU A 11 4.33 -6.31 -14.05
C LEU A 11 4.65 -5.64 -15.39
N HIS A 12 4.52 -6.37 -16.50
CA HIS A 12 4.71 -5.82 -17.82
C HIS A 12 3.73 -4.66 -18.11
N HIS A 13 2.45 -4.84 -17.75
CA HIS A 13 1.47 -3.76 -17.86
C HIS A 13 1.82 -2.56 -16.99
N PHE A 14 2.23 -2.80 -15.74
CA PHE A 14 2.65 -1.77 -14.81
C PHE A 14 3.80 -0.93 -15.40
N ARG A 15 4.86 -1.57 -15.88
CA ARG A 15 6.03 -0.90 -16.48
C ARG A 15 5.68 -0.14 -17.77
N THR A 16 4.88 -0.76 -18.63
CA THR A 16 4.47 -0.14 -19.90
C THR A 16 3.61 1.10 -19.69
N ARG A 17 2.72 1.09 -18.69
CA ARG A 17 1.86 2.23 -18.36
C ARG A 17 2.55 3.31 -17.54
N SER A 18 3.60 2.94 -16.81
CA SER A 18 4.33 3.84 -15.92
C SER A 18 3.39 4.73 -15.06
N PRO A 19 2.55 4.17 -14.18
CA PRO A 19 1.47 4.90 -13.53
C PRO A 19 1.97 6.15 -12.80
N LEU A 20 1.41 7.32 -13.13
CA LEU A 20 1.65 8.55 -12.39
C LEU A 20 0.94 8.46 -11.02
N THR A 21 1.73 8.25 -9.98
CA THR A 21 1.22 7.97 -8.64
C THR A 21 1.43 9.16 -7.72
N HIS A 22 0.33 9.80 -7.33
CA HIS A 22 0.34 10.87 -6.33
C HIS A 22 0.47 10.27 -4.95
N CYS A 23 1.58 10.51 -4.27
CA CYS A 23 1.89 9.94 -2.96
C CYS A 23 1.80 11.01 -1.86
N MET A 24 0.65 11.13 -1.20
CA MET A 24 0.53 11.86 0.05
C MET A 24 0.92 10.94 1.21
N THR A 25 2.22 10.63 1.28
CA THR A 25 2.78 9.72 2.27
C THR A 25 3.39 10.47 3.46
N ASN A 26 3.84 9.75 4.49
CA ASN A 26 4.44 10.34 5.67
C ASN A 26 5.91 10.78 5.41
N ASP A 27 6.38 11.72 6.24
CA ASP A 27 7.68 12.39 6.03
C ASP A 27 8.89 11.44 6.17
N VAL A 28 8.72 10.34 6.90
CA VAL A 28 9.81 9.41 7.19
C VAL A 28 10.18 8.57 5.98
N VAL A 29 9.26 8.37 5.03
CA VAL A 29 9.40 7.34 3.98
C VAL A 29 9.32 7.89 2.55
N GLN A 30 9.25 9.20 2.35
CA GLN A 30 9.03 9.81 1.03
C GLN A 30 10.05 9.34 0.00
N THR A 31 11.35 9.48 0.29
CA THR A 31 12.43 9.09 -0.61
C THR A 31 12.42 7.60 -0.93
N PHE A 32 12.23 6.75 0.10
CA PHE A 32 12.21 5.30 -0.11
C PHE A 32 11.00 4.87 -0.94
N THR A 33 9.83 5.44 -0.68
CA THR A 33 8.61 5.20 -1.47
C THR A 33 8.78 5.60 -2.93
N ALA A 34 9.39 6.78 -3.18
CA ALA A 34 9.68 7.22 -4.54
C ALA A 34 10.62 6.25 -5.25
N ASN A 35 11.71 5.83 -4.60
CA ASN A 35 12.67 4.90 -5.19
C ASN A 35 12.06 3.52 -5.49
N VAL A 36 11.18 3.01 -4.62
CA VAL A 36 10.46 1.75 -4.87
C VAL A 36 9.57 1.86 -6.12
N LEU A 37 8.80 2.94 -6.26
CA LEU A 37 7.98 3.16 -7.45
C LEU A 37 8.81 3.30 -8.71
N LEU A 38 9.92 4.06 -8.66
CA LEU A 38 10.85 4.21 -9.79
C LEU A 38 11.50 2.88 -10.18
N ALA A 39 11.94 2.08 -9.22
CA ALA A 39 12.53 0.77 -9.47
C ALA A 39 11.54 -0.19 -10.17
N LEU A 40 10.25 -0.09 -9.85
CA LEU A 40 9.18 -0.85 -10.50
C LEU A 40 8.75 -0.26 -11.86
N GLY A 41 9.15 0.97 -12.20
CA GLY A 41 8.81 1.63 -13.46
C GLY A 41 7.60 2.56 -13.40
N ALA A 42 7.11 2.93 -12.21
CA ALA A 42 6.08 3.96 -12.04
C ALA A 42 6.69 5.37 -11.91
N SER A 43 5.84 6.38 -12.00
CA SER A 43 6.20 7.80 -11.86
C SER A 43 5.64 8.37 -10.55
N PRO A 44 6.45 8.47 -9.47
CA PRO A 44 6.00 9.01 -8.20
C PRO A 44 5.97 10.55 -8.20
N ALA A 45 4.98 11.13 -7.50
CA ALA A 45 4.93 12.56 -7.21
C ALA A 45 4.47 12.80 -5.76
N MET A 46 5.24 13.60 -4.99
CA MET A 46 4.96 13.95 -3.60
C MET A 46 4.44 15.39 -3.52
N VAL A 47 3.17 15.58 -3.86
CA VAL A 47 2.50 16.90 -3.82
C VAL A 47 1.66 16.99 -2.56
N ILE A 48 1.93 17.99 -1.69
CA ILE A 48 1.38 18.06 -0.33
C ILE A 48 0.57 19.32 -0.09
N GLU A 49 0.96 20.46 -0.71
CA GLU A 49 0.23 21.72 -0.56
C GLU A 49 -1.22 21.56 -1.04
N ALA A 50 -2.19 22.15 -0.32
CA ALA A 50 -3.61 21.81 -0.49
C ALA A 50 -4.16 22.10 -1.89
N GLU A 51 -3.80 23.25 -2.48
CA GLU A 51 -4.26 23.62 -3.83
C GLU A 51 -3.60 22.78 -4.90
N GLU A 52 -2.29 22.55 -4.78
CA GLU A 52 -1.54 21.72 -5.71
C GLU A 52 -1.96 20.24 -5.62
N ALA A 53 -2.17 19.74 -4.40
CA ALA A 53 -2.60 18.36 -4.16
C ALA A 53 -3.99 18.09 -4.76
N GLU A 54 -4.92 19.03 -4.65
CA GLU A 54 -6.23 18.95 -5.27
C GLU A 54 -6.12 18.90 -6.80
N GLN A 55 -5.34 19.81 -7.41
CA GLN A 55 -5.12 19.85 -8.86
C GLN A 55 -4.43 18.58 -9.36
N PHE A 56 -3.38 18.15 -8.66
CA PHE A 56 -2.56 17.02 -9.07
C PHE A 56 -3.32 15.69 -8.94
N ALA A 57 -4.17 15.52 -7.93
CA ALA A 57 -4.98 14.31 -7.74
C ALA A 57 -5.95 14.06 -8.91
N ALA A 58 -6.40 15.09 -9.60
CA ALA A 58 -7.26 14.94 -10.78
C ALA A 58 -6.53 14.40 -12.02
N ILE A 59 -5.23 14.69 -12.16
CA ILE A 59 -4.43 14.29 -13.34
C ILE A 59 -3.61 13.02 -13.11
N ALA A 60 -3.26 12.69 -11.84
CA ALA A 60 -2.57 11.45 -11.52
C ALA A 60 -3.42 10.21 -11.89
N ASP A 61 -2.77 9.07 -12.14
CA ASP A 61 -3.46 7.81 -12.41
C ASP A 61 -4.00 7.16 -11.12
N ALA A 62 -3.32 7.40 -10.00
CA ALA A 62 -3.73 6.91 -8.68
C ALA A 62 -3.24 7.84 -7.57
N LEU A 63 -3.95 7.81 -6.42
CA LEU A 63 -3.60 8.55 -5.23
C LEU A 63 -3.36 7.61 -4.05
N LEU A 64 -2.21 7.77 -3.36
CA LEU A 64 -1.95 7.19 -2.03
C LEU A 64 -2.21 8.23 -0.95
N VAL A 65 -2.94 7.86 0.07
CA VAL A 65 -3.11 8.60 1.34
C VAL A 65 -2.62 7.74 2.49
N ASN A 66 -1.45 8.11 3.05
CA ASN A 66 -0.84 7.47 4.20
C ASN A 66 -0.82 8.45 5.37
N VAL A 67 -1.45 8.07 6.49
CA VAL A 67 -1.66 8.95 7.65
C VAL A 67 -0.52 8.91 8.69
N GLY A 68 0.68 8.49 8.30
CA GLY A 68 1.82 8.28 9.20
C GLY A 68 2.21 9.50 10.04
N THR A 69 2.57 10.63 9.44
CA THR A 69 2.91 11.90 10.14
C THR A 69 1.79 12.93 9.95
N LEU A 70 0.55 12.54 10.27
CA LEU A 70 -0.62 13.36 10.02
C LEU A 70 -0.66 14.60 10.92
N THR A 71 -0.86 15.76 10.29
CA THR A 71 -1.17 17.04 10.94
C THR A 71 -2.53 17.54 10.47
N ALA A 72 -3.12 18.53 11.16
CA ALA A 72 -4.42 19.07 10.78
C ALA A 72 -4.41 19.69 9.36
N PRO A 73 -3.42 20.52 8.97
CA PRO A 73 -3.32 21.01 7.59
C PRO A 73 -3.18 19.86 6.57
N ARG A 74 -2.35 18.84 6.87
CA ARG A 74 -2.17 17.69 5.98
C ARG A 74 -3.46 16.88 5.81
N ALA A 75 -4.24 16.70 6.88
CA ALA A 75 -5.54 16.03 6.82
C ALA A 75 -6.53 16.81 5.89
N GLN A 76 -6.52 18.12 5.95
CA GLN A 76 -7.32 18.96 5.05
C GLN A 76 -6.86 18.82 3.58
N SER A 77 -5.56 18.89 3.34
CA SER A 77 -4.96 18.67 2.01
C SER A 77 -5.31 17.30 1.44
N MET A 78 -5.15 16.22 2.24
CA MET A 78 -5.51 14.86 1.86
C MET A 78 -7.00 14.73 1.50
N ARG A 79 -7.90 15.35 2.28
CA ARG A 79 -9.34 15.31 1.98
C ARG A 79 -9.64 15.97 0.63
N ARG A 80 -9.10 17.17 0.34
CA ARG A 80 -9.27 17.87 -0.94
C ARG A 80 -8.74 17.01 -2.10
N ALA A 81 -7.57 16.40 -1.95
CA ALA A 81 -7.00 15.50 -2.95
C ALA A 81 -7.88 14.26 -3.21
N ILE A 82 -8.41 13.62 -2.15
CA ILE A 82 -9.32 12.49 -2.30
C ILE A 82 -10.60 12.90 -3.04
N GLU A 83 -11.22 13.99 -2.64
CA GLU A 83 -12.45 14.51 -3.26
C GLU A 83 -12.23 14.80 -4.75
N SER A 84 -11.09 15.40 -5.09
CA SER A 84 -10.69 15.67 -6.48
C SER A 84 -10.43 14.39 -7.27
N ALA A 85 -9.69 13.43 -6.71
CA ALA A 85 -9.44 12.12 -7.33
C ALA A 85 -10.77 11.38 -7.61
N VAL A 86 -11.68 11.35 -6.63
CA VAL A 86 -13.01 10.73 -6.77
C VAL A 86 -13.83 11.41 -7.87
N ALA A 87 -13.86 12.75 -7.90
CA ALA A 87 -14.55 13.51 -8.94
C ALA A 87 -13.99 13.26 -10.35
N ALA A 88 -12.67 13.01 -10.46
CA ALA A 88 -11.99 12.65 -11.69
C ALA A 88 -12.05 11.16 -12.04
N GLY A 89 -12.71 10.33 -11.22
CA GLY A 89 -12.79 8.87 -11.42
C GLY A 89 -11.46 8.14 -11.20
N LYS A 90 -10.53 8.74 -10.45
CA LYS A 90 -9.22 8.17 -10.15
C LYS A 90 -9.28 7.30 -8.89
N PRO A 91 -8.64 6.12 -8.88
CA PRO A 91 -8.57 5.29 -7.68
C PRO A 91 -7.67 5.93 -6.62
N TRP A 92 -8.07 5.78 -5.35
CA TRP A 92 -7.22 6.15 -4.23
C TRP A 92 -7.10 5.00 -3.23
N THR A 93 -5.98 4.94 -2.52
CA THR A 93 -5.63 3.90 -1.55
C THR A 93 -5.37 4.53 -0.20
N LEU A 94 -5.89 3.90 0.85
CA LEU A 94 -5.67 4.28 2.25
C LEU A 94 -4.61 3.38 2.89
N ASP A 95 -3.61 4.02 3.51
CA ASP A 95 -2.69 3.38 4.47
C ASP A 95 -2.95 3.97 5.87
N PRO A 96 -3.72 3.26 6.73
CA PRO A 96 -4.20 3.76 8.00
C PRO A 96 -3.18 3.61 9.14
N VAL A 97 -1.96 4.11 8.95
CA VAL A 97 -0.84 3.96 9.89
C VAL A 97 -1.23 4.34 11.31
N ALA A 98 -1.10 3.38 12.24
CA ALA A 98 -1.39 3.53 13.68
C ALA A 98 -2.84 3.93 14.02
N VAL A 99 -3.80 3.60 13.16
CA VAL A 99 -5.23 3.68 13.49
C VAL A 99 -5.55 2.73 14.64
N GLY A 100 -6.46 3.16 15.52
CA GLY A 100 -6.76 2.50 16.78
C GLY A 100 -5.92 3.02 17.93
N ALA A 101 -4.60 3.19 17.76
CA ALA A 101 -3.72 3.70 18.79
C ALA A 101 -3.77 5.23 18.94
N LEU A 102 -3.98 5.97 17.85
CA LEU A 102 -3.94 7.44 17.80
C LEU A 102 -5.30 8.01 17.39
N ALA A 103 -5.98 8.65 18.32
CA ALA A 103 -7.36 9.12 18.16
C ALA A 103 -7.56 10.08 16.97
N PHE A 104 -6.62 10.99 16.69
CA PHE A 104 -6.73 11.94 15.59
C PHE A 104 -6.74 11.20 14.24
N ARG A 105 -5.78 10.30 14.03
CA ARG A 105 -5.70 9.49 12.79
C ARG A 105 -6.91 8.59 12.65
N THR A 106 -7.34 7.96 13.74
CA THR A 106 -8.52 7.08 13.77
C THR A 106 -9.77 7.81 13.30
N ARG A 107 -10.05 8.98 13.87
CA ARG A 107 -11.21 9.79 13.45
C ARG A 107 -11.11 10.22 11.99
N PHE A 108 -9.94 10.68 11.55
CA PHE A 108 -9.75 11.09 10.16
C PHE A 108 -9.96 9.92 9.20
N CYS A 109 -9.37 8.75 9.45
CA CYS A 109 -9.56 7.57 8.60
C CYS A 109 -11.03 7.16 8.51
N HIS A 110 -11.77 7.09 9.64
CA HIS A 110 -13.20 6.79 9.59
C HIS A 110 -14.01 7.81 8.78
N GLN A 111 -13.64 9.09 8.83
CA GLN A 111 -14.33 10.12 8.04
C GLN A 111 -14.11 9.95 6.52
N ILE A 112 -12.88 9.60 6.10
CA ILE A 112 -12.56 9.48 4.67
C ILE A 112 -12.97 8.13 4.07
N LEU A 113 -13.29 7.10 4.87
CA LEU A 113 -13.84 5.84 4.36
C LEU A 113 -15.13 6.04 3.56
N ALA A 114 -15.93 7.06 3.88
CA ALA A 114 -17.12 7.42 3.12
C ALA A 114 -16.82 7.81 1.65
N LEU A 115 -15.58 8.20 1.35
CA LEU A 115 -15.09 8.51 0.00
C LEU A 115 -14.61 7.27 -0.78
N LYS A 116 -14.86 6.07 -0.23
CA LYS A 116 -14.73 4.75 -0.88
C LYS A 116 -13.34 4.55 -1.51
N PRO A 117 -12.29 4.28 -0.72
CA PRO A 117 -10.98 3.93 -1.27
C PRO A 117 -11.09 2.70 -2.17
N ALA A 118 -10.33 2.69 -3.26
CA ALA A 118 -10.20 1.53 -4.15
C ALA A 118 -9.49 0.36 -3.47
N ALA A 119 -8.56 0.69 -2.56
CA ALA A 119 -7.87 -0.27 -1.71
C ALA A 119 -7.55 0.33 -0.34
N ILE A 120 -7.42 -0.54 0.67
CA ILE A 120 -6.91 -0.25 2.00
C ILE A 120 -5.78 -1.23 2.27
N ARG A 121 -4.60 -0.77 2.67
CA ARG A 121 -3.50 -1.63 3.08
C ARG A 121 -3.07 -1.30 4.50
N GLY A 122 -3.07 -2.28 5.37
CA GLY A 122 -2.61 -2.15 6.77
C GLY A 122 -2.10 -3.47 7.34
N ASN A 123 -1.52 -3.42 8.53
CA ASN A 123 -1.25 -4.62 9.32
C ASN A 123 -2.54 -5.12 10.01
N ALA A 124 -2.47 -6.27 10.68
CA ALA A 124 -3.63 -6.87 11.33
C ALA A 124 -4.33 -5.91 12.30
N SER A 125 -3.59 -5.22 13.18
CA SER A 125 -4.17 -4.32 14.19
C SER A 125 -4.82 -3.09 13.57
N GLU A 126 -4.23 -2.54 12.52
CA GLU A 126 -4.78 -1.39 11.80
C GLU A 126 -6.09 -1.75 11.10
N ILE A 127 -6.16 -2.91 10.47
CA ILE A 127 -7.38 -3.39 9.79
C ILE A 127 -8.47 -3.74 10.79
N LEU A 128 -8.14 -4.42 11.90
CA LEU A 128 -9.10 -4.70 12.99
C LEU A 128 -9.66 -3.40 13.58
N ALA A 129 -8.80 -2.42 13.86
CA ALA A 129 -9.23 -1.12 14.40
C ALA A 129 -10.11 -0.36 13.42
N LEU A 130 -9.77 -0.36 12.13
CA LEU A 130 -10.55 0.31 11.09
C LEU A 130 -11.92 -0.34 10.87
N ALA A 131 -12.00 -1.67 11.02
CA ALA A 131 -13.26 -2.43 10.98
C ALA A 131 -14.12 -2.30 12.26
N GLY A 132 -13.66 -1.56 13.27
CA GLY A 132 -14.36 -1.42 14.55
C GLY A 132 -14.34 -2.69 15.43
N MET A 133 -13.43 -3.63 15.14
CA MET A 133 -13.32 -4.92 15.83
C MET A 133 -12.09 -4.99 16.76
N SER A 134 -11.45 -3.87 17.07
CA SER A 134 -10.23 -3.82 17.86
C SER A 134 -10.48 -4.18 19.33
N ALA A 135 -9.87 -5.23 19.81
CA ALA A 135 -9.69 -5.53 21.22
C ALA A 135 -8.37 -4.91 21.71
N GLY A 136 -8.26 -3.56 21.72
CA GLY A 136 -7.30 -2.81 22.51
C GLY A 136 -5.83 -3.27 22.51
N GLY A 137 -5.19 -3.37 21.35
CA GLY A 137 -3.74 -3.62 21.27
C GLY A 137 -2.93 -2.35 21.47
N ARG A 138 -1.79 -2.44 22.18
CA ARG A 138 -0.84 -1.33 22.36
C ARG A 138 0.08 -1.23 21.12
N GLY A 139 -0.22 -0.35 20.19
CA GLY A 139 0.77 0.10 19.17
C GLY A 139 1.06 -0.90 18.03
N VAL A 140 2.18 -0.70 17.35
CA VAL A 140 2.60 -1.36 16.11
C VAL A 140 3.03 -2.82 16.31
N ASP A 141 3.34 -3.23 17.54
CA ASP A 141 3.68 -4.62 17.90
C ASP A 141 2.39 -5.38 18.23
N THR A 142 1.85 -6.08 17.27
CA THR A 142 0.63 -6.86 17.44
C THR A 142 0.92 -8.34 17.62
N THR A 143 0.28 -8.92 18.64
CA THR A 143 0.10 -10.37 18.78
C THR A 143 -0.87 -10.93 17.74
N ASP A 144 -1.61 -10.05 17.03
CA ASP A 144 -2.55 -10.44 16.00
C ASP A 144 -1.82 -10.80 14.71
N THR A 145 -2.05 -12.00 14.22
CA THR A 145 -1.53 -12.45 12.92
C THR A 145 -2.38 -11.86 11.78
N ALA A 146 -1.80 -11.71 10.60
CA ALA A 146 -2.56 -11.27 9.43
C ALA A 146 -3.76 -12.19 9.15
N ALA A 147 -3.61 -13.50 9.39
CA ALA A 147 -4.69 -14.49 9.25
C ALA A 147 -5.87 -14.22 10.18
N SER A 148 -5.63 -13.78 11.43
CA SER A 148 -6.70 -13.49 12.40
C SER A 148 -7.55 -12.28 12.00
N ALA A 149 -7.01 -11.36 11.21
CA ALA A 149 -7.70 -10.18 10.71
C ALA A 149 -8.48 -10.40 9.41
N VAL A 150 -8.36 -11.57 8.76
CA VAL A 150 -9.05 -11.85 7.47
C VAL A 150 -10.56 -11.69 7.56
N PRO A 151 -11.28 -12.20 8.58
CA PRO A 151 -12.73 -12.00 8.68
C PRO A 151 -13.13 -10.52 8.74
N ALA A 152 -12.37 -9.70 9.50
CA ALA A 152 -12.58 -8.26 9.58
C ALA A 152 -12.30 -7.56 8.25
N ALA A 153 -11.22 -7.94 7.58
CA ALA A 153 -10.86 -7.44 6.24
C ALA A 153 -11.97 -7.74 5.23
N GLN A 154 -12.50 -8.97 5.21
CA GLN A 154 -13.61 -9.35 4.33
C GLN A 154 -14.89 -8.57 4.63
N ALA A 155 -15.22 -8.36 5.91
CA ALA A 155 -16.37 -7.57 6.31
C ALA A 155 -16.24 -6.10 5.86
N LEU A 156 -15.08 -5.49 6.10
CA LEU A 156 -14.77 -4.12 5.69
C LEU A 156 -14.82 -3.99 4.14
N ALA A 157 -14.22 -4.95 3.42
CA ALA A 157 -14.22 -4.96 1.96
C ALA A 157 -15.65 -4.97 1.39
N ARG A 158 -16.53 -5.81 1.94
CA ARG A 158 -17.94 -5.86 1.52
C ARG A 158 -18.69 -4.58 1.88
N GLN A 159 -18.46 -4.05 3.09
CA GLN A 159 -19.22 -2.90 3.60
C GLN A 159 -19.02 -1.65 2.73
N ILE A 160 -17.80 -1.39 2.26
CA ILE A 160 -17.50 -0.17 1.50
C ILE A 160 -17.11 -0.43 0.04
N ASN A 161 -17.22 -1.68 -0.42
CA ASN A 161 -16.87 -2.11 -1.79
C ASN A 161 -15.43 -1.72 -2.17
N THR A 162 -14.47 -2.23 -1.40
CA THR A 162 -13.03 -1.96 -1.54
C THR A 162 -12.23 -3.26 -1.55
N ILE A 163 -10.95 -3.19 -1.89
CA ILE A 163 -10.01 -4.28 -1.65
C ILE A 163 -9.24 -3.99 -0.36
N VAL A 164 -9.15 -4.98 0.52
CA VAL A 164 -8.38 -4.87 1.77
C VAL A 164 -7.17 -5.78 1.69
N VAL A 165 -5.99 -5.21 1.96
CA VAL A 165 -4.70 -5.90 2.04
C VAL A 165 -4.27 -5.93 3.50
N VAL A 166 -4.23 -7.11 4.09
CA VAL A 166 -3.68 -7.35 5.43
C VAL A 166 -2.28 -7.89 5.29
N THR A 167 -1.28 -7.12 5.71
CA THR A 167 0.12 -7.51 5.56
C THR A 167 0.70 -8.15 6.81
N GLY A 168 1.57 -9.14 6.61
CA GLY A 168 2.26 -9.90 7.65
C GLY A 168 3.31 -10.84 7.06
N GLU A 169 3.59 -11.94 7.74
CA GLU A 169 4.40 -13.03 7.17
C GLU A 169 3.77 -13.55 5.88
N VAL A 170 2.46 -13.79 5.91
CA VAL A 170 1.61 -14.01 4.74
C VAL A 170 0.72 -12.79 4.56
N ASP A 171 0.67 -12.23 3.36
CA ASP A 171 -0.25 -11.16 3.03
C ASP A 171 -1.57 -11.75 2.53
N TYR A 172 -2.70 -11.16 2.96
CA TYR A 172 -4.05 -11.54 2.54
C TYR A 172 -4.70 -10.37 1.82
N ILE A 173 -5.16 -10.60 0.58
CA ILE A 173 -5.79 -9.59 -0.27
C ILE A 173 -7.20 -10.03 -0.55
N THR A 174 -8.21 -9.25 -0.17
CA THR A 174 -9.61 -9.65 -0.32
C THR A 174 -10.50 -8.52 -0.83
N ASP A 175 -11.45 -8.89 -1.69
CA ASP A 175 -12.59 -8.04 -2.11
C ASP A 175 -13.86 -8.32 -1.27
N GLY A 176 -13.72 -9.17 -0.23
CA GLY A 176 -14.83 -9.61 0.62
C GLY A 176 -15.52 -10.89 0.15
N GLN A 177 -15.31 -11.32 -1.09
CA GLN A 177 -15.80 -12.59 -1.63
C GLN A 177 -14.63 -13.54 -1.95
N ARG A 178 -13.61 -13.03 -2.63
CA ARG A 178 -12.38 -13.76 -2.97
C ARG A 178 -11.28 -13.30 -2.06
N THR A 179 -10.34 -14.20 -1.78
CA THR A 179 -9.12 -13.89 -1.04
C THR A 179 -7.92 -14.50 -1.76
N ARG A 180 -6.89 -13.69 -2.00
CA ARG A 180 -5.57 -14.13 -2.46
C ARG A 180 -4.61 -14.12 -1.29
N THR A 181 -3.66 -15.05 -1.31
CA THR A 181 -2.57 -15.11 -0.31
C THR A 181 -1.24 -14.98 -1.02
N VAL A 182 -0.34 -14.21 -0.42
CA VAL A 182 1.01 -13.99 -0.94
C VAL A 182 2.01 -14.30 0.15
N THR A 183 2.92 -15.22 -0.13
CA THR A 183 4.00 -15.66 0.76
C THR A 183 5.36 -15.16 0.27
N GLY A 184 6.39 -15.27 1.10
CA GLY A 184 7.75 -14.84 0.78
C GLY A 184 8.16 -13.62 1.59
N GLY A 185 9.20 -12.93 1.12
CA GLY A 185 9.84 -11.86 1.88
C GLY A 185 10.80 -12.42 2.93
N ASP A 186 11.29 -11.53 3.78
CA ASP A 186 12.19 -11.86 4.88
C ASP A 186 11.94 -10.92 6.07
N PRO A 187 12.11 -11.38 7.32
CA PRO A 187 11.98 -10.52 8.50
C PRO A 187 12.85 -9.25 8.47
N LEU A 188 13.95 -9.25 7.70
CA LEU A 188 14.81 -8.07 7.53
C LEU A 188 14.06 -6.88 6.89
N MET A 189 12.99 -7.14 6.14
CA MET A 189 12.09 -6.09 5.62
C MET A 189 11.52 -5.21 6.75
N THR A 190 11.31 -5.77 7.95
CA THR A 190 10.81 -5.02 9.09
C THR A 190 11.88 -4.13 9.75
N ARG A 191 13.15 -4.31 9.38
CA ARG A 191 14.29 -3.53 9.88
C ARG A 191 14.67 -2.36 8.95
N VAL A 192 14.00 -2.24 7.82
CA VAL A 192 14.14 -1.10 6.89
C VAL A 192 12.85 -0.30 6.92
N VAL A 193 12.96 0.97 7.36
CA VAL A 193 11.80 1.85 7.45
C VAL A 193 11.20 2.11 6.07
N GLY A 194 9.88 1.99 5.98
CA GLY A 194 9.17 2.37 4.77
C GLY A 194 8.79 1.23 3.82
N THR A 195 9.26 0.00 4.01
CA THR A 195 8.88 -1.13 3.14
C THR A 195 7.36 -1.33 3.07
N GLY A 196 6.66 -1.25 4.20
CA GLY A 196 5.20 -1.31 4.25
C GLY A 196 4.53 -0.11 3.58
N CYS A 197 4.96 1.12 3.91
CA CYS A 197 4.40 2.34 3.31
C CYS A 197 4.65 2.41 1.79
N ALA A 198 5.81 1.93 1.33
CA ALA A 198 6.11 1.82 -0.10
C ALA A 198 5.21 0.79 -0.79
N LEU A 199 4.92 -0.36 -0.15
CA LEU A 199 3.92 -1.31 -0.67
C LEU A 199 2.55 -0.63 -0.86
N SER A 200 2.12 0.25 0.06
CA SER A 200 0.86 0.98 -0.10
C SER A 200 0.85 1.87 -1.35
N ALA A 201 2.00 2.45 -1.72
CA ALA A 201 2.13 3.22 -2.95
C ALA A 201 2.09 2.32 -4.21
N VAL A 202 2.72 1.14 -4.16
CA VAL A 202 2.66 0.15 -5.25
C VAL A 202 1.23 -0.37 -5.42
N VAL A 203 0.51 -0.63 -4.31
CA VAL A 203 -0.93 -0.99 -4.33
C VAL A 203 -1.75 0.12 -4.97
N ALA A 204 -1.51 1.39 -4.61
CA ALA A 204 -2.20 2.52 -5.21
C ALA A 204 -1.98 2.59 -6.73
N ALA A 205 -0.73 2.52 -7.17
CA ALA A 205 -0.37 2.49 -8.59
C ALA A 205 -1.06 1.32 -9.33
N SER A 206 -1.09 0.13 -8.73
CA SER A 206 -1.71 -1.07 -9.30
C SER A 206 -3.22 -0.98 -9.43
N CYS A 207 -3.89 -0.14 -8.62
CA CYS A 207 -5.34 0.11 -8.74
C CYS A 207 -5.72 0.81 -10.05
N SER A 208 -4.78 1.47 -10.74
CA SER A 208 -5.01 2.13 -12.03
C SER A 208 -4.86 1.22 -13.25
N LEU A 209 -4.36 0.01 -13.06
CA LEU A 209 -4.13 -0.94 -14.14
C LEU A 209 -5.46 -1.52 -14.66
N PRO A 210 -5.52 -1.90 -15.94
CA PRO A 210 -6.65 -2.64 -16.50
C PRO A 210 -6.74 -4.05 -15.90
N GLY A 211 -7.92 -4.67 -16.02
CA GLY A 211 -8.15 -6.04 -15.57
C GLY A 211 -8.71 -6.14 -14.16
N ASP A 212 -8.51 -7.28 -13.53
CA ASP A 212 -9.02 -7.54 -12.17
C ASP A 212 -8.15 -6.85 -11.13
N ARG A 213 -8.73 -5.92 -10.38
CA ARG A 213 -8.00 -5.13 -9.38
C ARG A 213 -7.47 -6.00 -8.23
N LEU A 214 -8.19 -7.06 -7.83
CA LEU A 214 -7.73 -7.98 -6.80
C LEU A 214 -6.44 -8.67 -7.22
N ASP A 215 -6.38 -9.15 -8.47
CA ASP A 215 -5.21 -9.84 -9.01
C ASP A 215 -4.04 -8.85 -9.24
N ASN A 216 -4.32 -7.63 -9.71
CA ASN A 216 -3.29 -6.58 -9.83
C ASN A 216 -2.64 -6.24 -8.49
N ILE A 217 -3.43 -6.13 -7.41
CA ILE A 217 -2.92 -5.84 -6.07
C ILE A 217 -2.17 -7.06 -5.48
N ALA A 218 -2.66 -8.28 -5.74
CA ALA A 218 -1.96 -9.49 -5.31
C ALA A 218 -0.59 -9.61 -5.99
N ALA A 219 -0.48 -9.31 -7.28
CA ALA A 219 0.78 -9.23 -8.00
C ALA A 219 1.73 -8.20 -7.38
N ALA A 220 1.24 -6.99 -7.04
CA ALA A 220 2.02 -5.96 -6.35
C ALA A 220 2.61 -6.45 -5.02
N CYS A 221 1.82 -7.15 -4.20
CA CYS A 221 2.30 -7.78 -2.98
C CYS A 221 3.37 -8.85 -3.28
N GLY A 222 3.17 -9.64 -4.35
CA GLY A 222 4.11 -10.67 -4.83
C GLY A 222 5.46 -10.10 -5.21
N TRP A 223 5.49 -8.97 -5.95
CA TRP A 223 6.75 -8.31 -6.32
C TRP A 223 7.55 -7.87 -5.11
N MET A 224 6.90 -7.24 -4.13
CA MET A 224 7.57 -6.78 -2.91
C MET A 224 8.10 -7.95 -2.07
N LYS A 225 7.33 -9.03 -1.95
CA LYS A 225 7.76 -10.25 -1.25
C LYS A 225 8.94 -10.93 -1.96
N ARG A 226 8.87 -11.07 -3.27
CA ARG A 226 9.96 -11.63 -4.08
C ARG A 226 11.23 -10.81 -3.94
N ALA A 227 11.13 -9.49 -4.08
CA ALA A 227 12.27 -8.60 -3.91
C ALA A 227 12.88 -8.71 -2.51
N GLY A 228 12.07 -8.86 -1.45
CA GLY A 228 12.55 -9.10 -0.10
C GLY A 228 13.31 -10.42 0.05
N THR A 229 12.81 -11.49 -0.56
CA THR A 229 13.48 -12.82 -0.58
C THR A 229 14.83 -12.77 -1.31
N VAL A 230 14.89 -12.05 -2.44
CA VAL A 230 16.14 -11.91 -3.21
C VAL A 230 17.14 -11.01 -2.47
N ALA A 231 16.68 -9.89 -1.95
CA ALA A 231 17.52 -8.89 -1.29
C ALA A 231 18.26 -9.45 -0.08
N VAL A 232 17.64 -10.31 0.72
CA VAL A 232 18.29 -10.89 1.90
C VAL A 232 19.51 -11.72 1.52
N ALA A 233 19.47 -12.46 0.41
CA ALA A 233 20.60 -13.26 -0.07
C ALA A 233 21.80 -12.41 -0.51
N HIS A 234 21.58 -11.14 -0.85
CA HIS A 234 22.59 -10.18 -1.32
C HIS A 234 22.93 -9.09 -0.31
N SER A 235 22.50 -9.24 0.95
CA SER A 235 22.68 -8.21 1.99
C SER A 235 23.44 -8.74 3.20
N ARG A 236 24.08 -7.82 3.95
CA ARG A 236 24.77 -8.11 5.22
C ARG A 236 24.02 -7.56 6.43
N GLY A 237 22.96 -6.78 6.19
CA GLY A 237 22.18 -6.10 7.21
C GLY A 237 21.25 -5.06 6.59
N PRO A 238 20.50 -4.28 7.42
CA PRO A 238 19.46 -3.37 6.93
C PRO A 238 19.94 -2.34 5.88
N GLY A 239 21.17 -1.82 6.02
CA GLY A 239 21.71 -0.83 5.10
C GLY A 239 21.89 -1.37 3.68
N SER A 240 22.58 -2.51 3.52
CA SER A 240 22.76 -3.16 2.22
C SER A 240 21.45 -3.80 1.72
N PHE A 241 20.57 -4.26 2.64
CA PHE A 241 19.27 -4.77 2.27
C PHE A 241 18.41 -3.74 1.54
N ALA A 242 18.38 -2.49 2.01
CA ALA A 242 17.59 -1.44 1.36
C ALA A 242 18.00 -1.23 -0.10
N SER A 243 19.30 -1.21 -0.40
CA SER A 243 19.82 -1.11 -1.78
C SER A 243 19.52 -2.37 -2.59
N ALA A 244 19.81 -3.55 -2.03
CA ALA A 244 19.54 -4.83 -2.69
C ALA A 244 18.04 -5.05 -2.98
N PHE A 245 17.15 -4.49 -2.13
CA PHE A 245 15.72 -4.55 -2.33
C PHE A 245 15.28 -3.72 -3.55
N LEU A 246 15.83 -2.53 -3.72
CA LEU A 246 15.56 -1.69 -4.89
C LEU A 246 16.11 -2.33 -6.17
N ASP A 247 17.32 -2.90 -6.12
CA ASP A 247 17.91 -3.63 -7.24
C ASP A 247 17.07 -4.84 -7.62
N ALA A 248 16.57 -5.60 -6.62
CA ALA A 248 15.72 -6.76 -6.85
C ALA A 248 14.35 -6.37 -7.45
N LEU A 249 13.76 -5.23 -7.08
CA LEU A 249 12.55 -4.70 -7.71
C LEU A 249 12.78 -4.31 -9.17
N TYR A 250 13.93 -3.73 -9.47
CA TYR A 250 14.30 -3.33 -10.82
C TYR A 250 14.47 -4.53 -11.75
N THR A 251 15.10 -5.60 -11.26
CA THR A 251 15.44 -6.81 -12.03
C THR A 251 14.40 -7.93 -11.92
N LEU A 252 13.17 -7.66 -11.48
CA LEU A 252 12.12 -8.68 -11.27
C LEU A 252 11.85 -9.57 -12.50
N GLU A 253 11.90 -9.04 -13.71
CA GLU A 253 11.67 -9.79 -14.95
C GLU A 253 12.82 -10.76 -15.27
N GLU A 254 14.04 -10.45 -14.85
CA GLU A 254 15.22 -11.29 -15.06
C GLU A 254 15.27 -12.49 -14.11
N GLN A 255 14.42 -12.46 -13.07
CA GLN A 255 14.33 -13.50 -12.03
C GLN A 255 13.24 -14.55 -12.33
N ALA A 256 12.59 -14.46 -13.50
CA ALA A 256 11.47 -15.28 -13.91
C ALA A 256 11.87 -16.61 -14.60
#